data_32dec546cc44ff42157c02f446884ed7
#
_entry.id   32dec546cc44ff42157c02f446884ed7
#
_cell.length_a   1.000
_cell.length_b   1.000
_cell.length_c   1.000
_cell.angle_alpha   90.00
_cell.angle_beta   90.00
_cell.angle_gamma   90.00
#
_symmetry.space_group_name_H-M   'P 1'
#
loop_
_entity.id
_entity.type
_entity.pdbx_description
1 polymer ?
#
loop_
_entity_poly.entity_id
_entity_poly.type
_entity_poly.pdbx_seq_one_letter_code
_entity_poly.pdbx_strand_id
1 'polypeptide(L)'
;MKNSLETKLGIFVIFVVLAAWAIIETLGTVDLFSRGYHVSAAFATVQDLKIGDRVKMAGVEIGRVSDITLTNNKVSVVMKLCENAVVRTDSKATIKFTGLMGQNFVAVDFGSPTSEKIKDGMEITGLEQPDLSSIMAKLDGAADGIQNMTKTFASDDIHNLFGPLGDFFKSHRD
;
A
#
# COMPACT_ATOMS: atom_id res chain seq x y z
N MET A 1 -58.68 -31.93 -10.08
CA MET A 1 -57.91 -31.37 -8.92
C MET A 1 -56.44 -31.85 -9.01
N LYS A 2 -55.72 -31.46 -10.08
CA LYS A 2 -54.34 -31.93 -10.28
C LYS A 2 -53.27 -30.80 -10.14
N ASN A 3 -53.69 -29.57 -9.86
CA ASN A 3 -52.84 -28.37 -9.93
C ASN A 3 -52.20 -27.97 -8.61
N SER A 4 -52.42 -28.69 -7.47
CA SER A 4 -51.95 -28.25 -6.16
C SER A 4 -50.44 -28.48 -5.96
N LEU A 5 -49.87 -29.51 -6.57
CA LEU A 5 -48.43 -29.81 -6.50
C LEU A 5 -47.61 -28.86 -7.39
N GLU A 6 -48.08 -28.65 -8.63
CA GLU A 6 -47.41 -27.73 -9.59
C GLU A 6 -47.43 -26.29 -9.10
N THR A 7 -48.56 -25.85 -8.52
CA THR A 7 -48.68 -24.54 -7.94
C THR A 7 -47.77 -24.35 -6.70
N LYS A 8 -47.68 -25.37 -5.83
CA LYS A 8 -46.80 -25.35 -4.65
C LYS A 8 -45.32 -25.32 -5.08
N LEU A 9 -44.97 -26.12 -6.12
CA LEU A 9 -43.62 -26.09 -6.66
C LEU A 9 -43.27 -24.74 -7.29
N GLY A 10 -44.20 -24.11 -8.03
CA GLY A 10 -44.02 -22.80 -8.62
C GLY A 10 -43.78 -21.71 -7.55
N ILE A 11 -44.62 -21.72 -6.48
CA ILE A 11 -44.44 -20.77 -5.36
C ILE A 11 -43.10 -20.97 -4.66
N PHE A 12 -42.69 -22.22 -4.45
CA PHE A 12 -41.38 -22.53 -3.86
C PHE A 12 -40.21 -22.01 -4.69
N VAL A 13 -40.24 -22.19 -6.00
CA VAL A 13 -39.21 -21.69 -6.91
C VAL A 13 -39.14 -20.17 -6.87
N ILE A 14 -40.29 -19.47 -6.90
CA ILE A 14 -40.33 -18.01 -6.78
C ILE A 14 -39.72 -17.54 -5.44
N PHE A 15 -40.04 -18.23 -4.35
CA PHE A 15 -39.49 -17.90 -3.02
C PHE A 15 -37.97 -18.10 -2.96
N VAL A 16 -37.44 -19.18 -3.56
CA VAL A 16 -35.99 -19.42 -3.64
C VAL A 16 -35.29 -18.37 -4.46
N VAL A 17 -35.86 -17.95 -5.60
CA VAL A 17 -35.30 -16.88 -6.42
C VAL A 17 -35.30 -15.54 -5.68
N LEU A 18 -36.37 -15.21 -4.97
CA LEU A 18 -36.45 -13.99 -4.16
C LEU A 18 -35.44 -14.01 -2.99
N ALA A 19 -35.31 -15.16 -2.32
CA ALA A 19 -34.33 -15.34 -1.25
C ALA A 19 -32.87 -15.21 -1.78
N ALA A 20 -32.56 -15.82 -2.92
CA ALA A 20 -31.27 -15.70 -3.58
C ALA A 20 -30.98 -14.23 -3.98
N TRP A 21 -31.97 -13.54 -4.53
CA TRP A 21 -31.88 -12.10 -4.83
C TRP A 21 -31.56 -11.28 -3.59
N ALA A 22 -32.31 -11.47 -2.50
CA ALA A 22 -32.10 -10.76 -1.23
C ALA A 22 -30.72 -11.03 -0.63
N ILE A 23 -30.21 -12.27 -0.74
CA ILE A 23 -28.86 -12.63 -0.31
C ILE A 23 -27.80 -11.89 -1.12
N ILE A 24 -27.95 -11.82 -2.44
CA ILE A 24 -27.02 -11.07 -3.32
C ILE A 24 -27.01 -9.59 -2.97
N GLU A 25 -28.16 -9.01 -2.68
CA GLU A 25 -28.30 -7.60 -2.32
C GLU A 25 -27.74 -7.28 -0.92
N THR A 26 -27.90 -8.19 0.06
CA THR A 26 -27.37 -8.01 1.42
C THR A 26 -25.86 -8.25 1.53
N LEU A 27 -25.29 -9.12 0.71
CA LEU A 27 -23.85 -9.36 0.69
C LEU A 27 -23.03 -8.19 0.17
N GLY A 28 -23.67 -7.15 -0.41
CA GLY A 28 -23.10 -5.81 -0.65
C GLY A 28 -21.78 -5.75 -1.44
N THR A 29 -21.38 -6.86 -2.05
CA THR A 29 -20.07 -6.99 -2.73
C THR A 29 -20.14 -6.73 -4.24
N VAL A 30 -21.31 -6.46 -4.76
CA VAL A 30 -21.47 -6.27 -6.20
C VAL A 30 -21.80 -4.81 -6.50
N ASP A 31 -20.80 -3.93 -6.35
CA ASP A 31 -20.79 -2.59 -6.95
C ASP A 31 -20.74 -2.65 -8.50
N LEU A 32 -21.53 -3.58 -9.09
CA LEU A 32 -21.58 -3.74 -10.55
C LEU A 32 -22.20 -2.53 -11.25
N PHE A 33 -22.95 -1.69 -10.53
CA PHE A 33 -23.67 -0.56 -11.07
C PHE A 33 -23.27 0.80 -10.49
N SER A 34 -22.31 0.87 -9.55
CA SER A 34 -21.88 2.20 -9.08
C SER A 34 -21.17 2.94 -10.21
N ARG A 35 -21.68 4.10 -10.56
CA ARG A 35 -21.00 5.04 -11.44
C ARG A 35 -19.69 5.44 -10.78
N GLY A 36 -18.61 5.38 -11.52
CA GLY A 36 -17.27 5.70 -11.04
C GLY A 36 -16.35 5.97 -12.21
N TYR A 37 -15.16 6.42 -11.92
CA TYR A 37 -14.12 6.68 -12.90
C TYR A 37 -12.88 5.84 -12.58
N HIS A 38 -12.06 5.60 -13.60
CA HIS A 38 -10.85 4.80 -13.49
C HIS A 38 -9.63 5.70 -13.39
N VAL A 39 -8.72 5.32 -12.50
CA VAL A 39 -7.41 5.96 -12.35
C VAL A 39 -6.38 4.87 -12.31
N SER A 40 -5.28 5.02 -13.04
CA SER A 40 -4.16 4.10 -13.01
C SER A 40 -3.00 4.64 -12.21
N ALA A 41 -2.17 3.75 -11.67
CA ALA A 41 -0.90 4.10 -11.06
C ALA A 41 0.14 3.03 -11.39
N ALA A 42 1.37 3.45 -11.71
CA ALA A 42 2.45 2.53 -12.03
C ALA A 42 3.37 2.33 -10.82
N PHE A 43 3.69 1.05 -10.54
CA PHE A 43 4.56 0.61 -9.46
C PHE A 43 5.65 -0.32 -10.00
N ALA A 44 6.82 -0.39 -9.38
CA ALA A 44 7.81 -1.41 -9.72
C ALA A 44 7.42 -2.78 -9.13
N THR A 45 6.74 -2.79 -7.98
CA THR A 45 6.21 -4.01 -7.35
C THR A 45 4.87 -3.74 -6.66
N VAL A 46 4.00 -4.73 -6.61
CA VAL A 46 2.65 -4.59 -6.02
C VAL A 46 2.43 -5.46 -4.76
N GLN A 47 3.43 -6.21 -4.29
CA GLN A 47 3.45 -6.91 -3.00
C GLN A 47 2.12 -7.63 -2.66
N ASP A 48 1.70 -8.58 -3.48
CA ASP A 48 0.46 -9.36 -3.30
C ASP A 48 -0.86 -8.54 -3.34
N LEU A 49 -0.87 -7.35 -3.91
CA LEU A 49 -2.10 -6.62 -4.21
C LEU A 49 -2.96 -7.44 -5.19
N LYS A 50 -4.26 -7.52 -4.95
CA LYS A 50 -5.21 -8.31 -5.73
C LYS A 50 -6.31 -7.43 -6.33
N ILE A 51 -6.88 -7.90 -7.42
CA ILE A 51 -8.11 -7.31 -7.96
C ILE A 51 -9.20 -7.44 -6.90
N GLY A 52 -9.94 -6.35 -6.65
CA GLY A 52 -10.93 -6.24 -5.59
C GLY A 52 -10.42 -5.63 -4.29
N ASP A 53 -9.11 -5.49 -4.11
CA ASP A 53 -8.55 -4.82 -2.95
C ASP A 53 -9.02 -3.37 -2.85
N ARG A 54 -9.11 -2.86 -1.63
CA ARG A 54 -9.69 -1.54 -1.35
C ARG A 54 -8.75 -0.42 -1.76
N VAL A 55 -9.31 0.65 -2.27
CA VAL A 55 -8.62 1.93 -2.43
C VAL A 55 -9.13 2.88 -1.35
N LYS A 56 -8.22 3.47 -0.57
CA LYS A 56 -8.55 4.33 0.56
C LYS A 56 -7.89 5.71 0.42
N MET A 57 -8.60 6.73 0.83
CA MET A 57 -8.06 8.08 0.99
C MET A 57 -8.26 8.52 2.45
N ALA A 58 -7.17 8.86 3.14
CA ALA A 58 -7.18 9.17 4.57
C ALA A 58 -7.91 8.12 5.44
N GLY A 59 -7.86 6.83 5.06
CA GLY A 59 -8.52 5.73 5.78
C GLY A 59 -9.94 5.43 5.33
N VAL A 60 -10.59 6.30 4.57
CA VAL A 60 -11.94 6.11 4.02
C VAL A 60 -11.85 5.33 2.70
N GLU A 61 -12.68 4.32 2.53
CA GLU A 61 -12.78 3.56 1.26
C GLU A 61 -13.41 4.44 0.19
N ILE A 62 -12.70 4.64 -0.93
CA ILE A 62 -13.12 5.46 -2.07
C ILE A 62 -13.24 4.65 -3.36
N GLY A 63 -12.89 3.38 -3.35
CA GLY A 63 -12.95 2.52 -4.52
C GLY A 63 -12.25 1.18 -4.32
N ARG A 64 -12.03 0.49 -5.42
CA ARG A 64 -11.37 -0.82 -5.45
C ARG A 64 -10.45 -0.95 -6.66
N VAL A 65 -9.46 -1.83 -6.54
CA VAL A 65 -8.61 -2.24 -7.65
C VAL A 65 -9.46 -3.02 -8.66
N SER A 66 -9.49 -2.55 -9.89
CA SER A 66 -10.26 -3.17 -10.98
C SER A 66 -9.42 -4.06 -11.88
N ASP A 67 -8.13 -3.71 -12.07
CA ASP A 67 -7.22 -4.48 -12.91
C ASP A 67 -5.77 -4.28 -12.50
N ILE A 68 -4.92 -5.28 -12.78
CA ILE A 68 -3.48 -5.25 -12.53
C ILE A 68 -2.78 -5.85 -13.76
N THR A 69 -1.98 -5.05 -14.46
CA THR A 69 -1.28 -5.46 -15.67
C THR A 69 0.20 -5.14 -15.61
N LEU A 70 1.02 -6.00 -16.23
CA LEU A 70 2.45 -5.77 -16.42
C LEU A 70 2.68 -5.00 -17.71
N THR A 71 3.31 -3.83 -17.61
CA THR A 71 3.59 -2.98 -18.77
C THR A 71 4.98 -2.36 -18.64
N ASN A 72 5.83 -2.56 -19.63
CA ASN A 72 7.14 -1.91 -19.72
C ASN A 72 7.97 -1.97 -18.43
N ASN A 73 8.13 -3.16 -17.85
CA ASN A 73 8.89 -3.41 -16.62
C ASN A 73 8.32 -2.74 -15.36
N LYS A 74 7.04 -2.36 -15.39
CA LYS A 74 6.25 -1.84 -14.26
C LYS A 74 4.92 -2.56 -14.17
N VAL A 75 4.31 -2.49 -13.01
CA VAL A 75 2.96 -2.99 -12.79
C VAL A 75 2.01 -1.81 -12.82
N SER A 76 1.12 -1.78 -13.79
CA SER A 76 0.03 -0.81 -13.85
C SER A 76 -1.16 -1.34 -13.05
N VAL A 77 -1.58 -0.59 -12.05
CA VAL A 77 -2.74 -0.89 -11.21
C VAL A 77 -3.86 0.08 -11.60
N VAL A 78 -4.96 -0.46 -12.11
CA VAL A 78 -6.16 0.31 -12.44
C VAL A 78 -7.12 0.24 -11.26
N MET A 79 -7.58 1.39 -10.81
CA MET A 79 -8.48 1.55 -9.68
C MET A 79 -9.81 2.14 -10.16
N LYS A 80 -10.92 1.51 -9.81
CA LYS A 80 -12.28 2.08 -10.00
C LYS A 80 -12.63 2.85 -8.74
N LEU A 81 -12.80 4.16 -8.86
CA LEU A 81 -13.10 5.07 -7.77
C LEU A 81 -14.56 5.52 -7.81
N CYS A 82 -15.17 5.78 -6.66
CA CYS A 82 -16.50 6.33 -6.54
C CYS A 82 -16.56 7.74 -7.15
N GLU A 83 -17.69 8.13 -7.71
CA GLU A 83 -17.88 9.41 -8.38
C GLU A 83 -17.66 10.62 -7.46
N ASN A 84 -17.98 10.46 -6.17
CA ASN A 84 -17.79 11.47 -5.13
C ASN A 84 -16.35 11.58 -4.61
N ALA A 85 -15.47 10.65 -4.94
CA ALA A 85 -14.06 10.73 -4.59
C ALA A 85 -13.37 11.84 -5.42
N VAL A 86 -12.61 12.70 -4.75
CA VAL A 86 -11.86 13.76 -5.43
C VAL A 86 -10.39 13.42 -5.38
N VAL A 87 -9.90 12.80 -6.44
CA VAL A 87 -8.47 12.58 -6.68
C VAL A 87 -7.95 13.66 -7.63
N ARG A 88 -6.75 14.11 -7.41
CA ARG A 88 -6.12 15.19 -8.18
C ARG A 88 -4.99 14.65 -9.06
N THR A 89 -4.58 15.43 -10.03
CA THR A 89 -3.52 15.04 -10.97
C THR A 89 -2.16 14.86 -10.32
N ASP A 90 -1.91 15.50 -9.18
CA ASP A 90 -0.69 15.39 -8.38
C ASP A 90 -0.85 14.46 -7.16
N SER A 91 -2.01 13.81 -7.00
CA SER A 91 -2.21 12.76 -6.00
C SER A 91 -1.25 11.60 -6.23
N LYS A 92 -0.84 10.96 -5.14
CA LYS A 92 0.08 9.83 -5.16
C LYS A 92 -0.61 8.60 -4.61
N ALA A 93 -0.41 7.47 -5.27
CA ALA A 93 -0.87 6.17 -4.82
C ALA A 93 0.27 5.42 -4.14
N THR A 94 -0.01 4.77 -3.01
CA THR A 94 0.96 3.97 -2.26
C THR A 94 0.30 2.67 -1.85
N ILE A 95 0.96 1.55 -2.08
CA ILE A 95 0.46 0.25 -1.60
C ILE A 95 0.82 0.12 -0.13
N LYS A 96 -0.18 -0.12 0.71
CA LYS A 96 -0.05 -0.29 2.16
C LYS A 96 -0.71 -1.58 2.61
N PHE A 97 -0.29 -2.08 3.75
CA PHE A 97 -0.91 -3.25 4.39
C PHE A 97 -1.52 -2.88 5.74
N THR A 98 -2.57 -3.57 6.11
CA THR A 98 -3.25 -3.37 7.39
C THR A 98 -2.67 -4.32 8.43
N GLY A 99 -1.82 -3.81 9.34
CA GLY A 99 -1.16 -4.63 10.36
C GLY A 99 -0.10 -5.60 9.80
N LEU A 100 0.37 -6.54 10.62
CA LEU A 100 1.45 -7.48 10.26
C LEU A 100 0.99 -8.64 9.35
N MET A 101 -0.30 -8.95 9.31
CA MET A 101 -0.90 -10.03 8.50
C MET A 101 -2.16 -9.55 7.77
N GLY A 102 -2.35 -8.25 7.59
CA GLY A 102 -3.56 -7.67 7.02
C GLY A 102 -3.58 -7.73 5.49
N GLN A 103 -4.76 -7.42 4.94
CA GLN A 103 -4.93 -7.27 3.49
C GLN A 103 -4.23 -6.02 2.99
N ASN A 104 -3.70 -6.10 1.78
CA ASN A 104 -3.15 -4.97 1.07
C ASN A 104 -4.28 -4.01 0.64
N PHE A 105 -3.96 -2.75 0.53
CA PHE A 105 -4.84 -1.75 -0.02
C PHE A 105 -4.02 -0.64 -0.68
N VAL A 106 -4.64 0.05 -1.62
CA VAL A 106 -4.02 1.24 -2.22
C VAL A 106 -4.44 2.47 -1.42
N ALA A 107 -3.48 3.19 -0.87
CA ALA A 107 -3.70 4.49 -0.24
C ALA A 107 -3.45 5.59 -1.26
N VAL A 108 -4.42 6.47 -1.46
CA VAL A 108 -4.30 7.65 -2.32
C VAL A 108 -4.34 8.89 -1.42
N ASP A 109 -3.46 9.83 -1.65
CA ASP A 109 -3.47 11.12 -0.93
C ASP A 109 -4.41 12.14 -1.60
N PHE A 110 -4.66 13.26 -0.92
CA PHE A 110 -5.56 14.29 -1.43
C PHE A 110 -4.97 15.13 -2.57
N GLY A 111 -3.64 15.07 -2.79
CA GLY A 111 -2.94 16.01 -3.65
C GLY A 111 -3.01 17.46 -3.16
N SER A 112 -2.53 18.39 -3.96
CA SER A 112 -2.54 19.82 -3.66
C SER A 112 -3.91 20.44 -3.93
N PRO A 113 -4.43 21.33 -3.07
CA PRO A 113 -5.69 22.01 -3.29
C PRO A 113 -5.77 22.80 -4.61
N THR A 114 -4.63 23.20 -5.13
CA THR A 114 -4.47 23.96 -6.37
C THR A 114 -4.44 23.10 -7.63
N SER A 115 -4.23 21.78 -7.50
CA SER A 115 -4.19 20.85 -8.64
C SER A 115 -5.60 20.53 -9.14
N GLU A 116 -5.71 20.27 -10.44
CA GLU A 116 -6.98 19.91 -11.06
C GLU A 116 -7.44 18.52 -10.65
N LYS A 117 -8.77 18.30 -10.65
CA LYS A 117 -9.35 16.98 -10.48
C LYS A 117 -8.94 16.08 -11.64
N ILE A 118 -8.52 14.87 -11.34
CA ILE A 118 -8.12 13.89 -12.36
C ILE A 118 -9.33 13.47 -13.20
N LYS A 119 -9.09 13.22 -14.49
CA LYS A 119 -10.12 12.73 -15.42
C LYS A 119 -10.07 11.21 -15.50
N ASP A 120 -11.18 10.62 -15.96
CA ASP A 120 -11.27 9.18 -16.20
C ASP A 120 -10.16 8.68 -17.12
N GLY A 121 -9.54 7.56 -16.75
CA GLY A 121 -8.44 6.93 -17.50
C GLY A 121 -7.06 7.57 -17.35
N MET A 122 -6.90 8.61 -16.54
CA MET A 122 -5.59 9.23 -16.31
C MET A 122 -4.77 8.44 -15.28
N GLU A 123 -3.45 8.67 -15.32
CA GLU A 123 -2.47 8.04 -14.44
C GLU A 123 -2.00 9.02 -13.35
N ILE A 124 -1.86 8.50 -12.11
CA ILE A 124 -1.21 9.20 -11.00
C ILE A 124 0.11 8.54 -10.65
N THR A 125 0.96 9.24 -9.93
CA THR A 125 2.27 8.72 -9.51
C THR A 125 2.11 7.64 -8.45
N GLY A 126 2.66 6.44 -8.72
CA GLY A 126 2.82 5.38 -7.72
C GLY A 126 4.06 5.64 -6.86
N LEU A 127 3.92 5.61 -5.54
CA LEU A 127 5.02 5.65 -4.59
C LEU A 127 5.26 4.27 -3.99
N GLU A 128 6.50 3.85 -3.99
CA GLU A 128 6.92 2.62 -3.35
C GLU A 128 7.21 2.86 -1.88
N GLN A 129 6.76 1.97 -1.02
CA GLN A 129 7.23 1.92 0.35
C GLN A 129 8.45 1.01 0.42
N PRO A 130 9.51 1.42 1.18
CA PRO A 130 10.61 0.51 1.48
C PRO A 130 10.05 -0.73 2.16
N ASP A 131 10.40 -1.90 1.69
CA ASP A 131 10.05 -3.15 2.34
C ASP A 131 10.86 -3.33 3.64
N LEU A 132 10.42 -4.27 4.48
CA LEU A 132 11.09 -4.56 5.74
C LEU A 132 12.55 -5.01 5.53
N SER A 133 12.81 -5.72 4.43
CA SER A 133 14.16 -6.19 4.08
C SER A 133 15.11 -5.04 3.81
N SER A 134 14.65 -4.01 3.11
CA SER A 134 15.47 -2.82 2.82
C SER A 134 15.71 -1.97 4.08
N ILE A 135 14.77 -1.96 5.02
CA ILE A 135 14.95 -1.31 6.33
C ILE A 135 15.98 -2.09 7.16
N MET A 136 15.88 -3.43 7.19
CA MET A 136 16.84 -4.29 7.90
C MET A 136 18.24 -4.14 7.32
N ALA A 137 18.39 -4.12 5.99
CA ALA A 137 19.70 -3.90 5.36
C ALA A 137 20.32 -2.53 5.72
N LYS A 138 19.51 -1.49 5.87
CA LYS A 138 19.97 -0.18 6.33
C LYS A 138 20.38 -0.20 7.81
N LEU A 139 19.69 -0.97 8.66
CA LEU A 139 20.03 -1.14 10.05
C LEU A 139 21.34 -1.92 10.21
N ASP A 140 21.55 -2.98 9.43
CA ASP A 140 22.81 -3.72 9.39
C ASP A 140 23.98 -2.82 8.98
N GLY A 141 23.81 -2.02 7.92
CA GLY A 141 24.82 -1.05 7.51
C GLY A 141 25.11 0.02 8.57
N ALA A 142 24.11 0.46 9.33
CA ALA A 142 24.32 1.37 10.45
C ALA A 142 25.07 0.69 11.61
N ALA A 143 24.75 -0.56 11.91
CA ALA A 143 25.46 -1.35 12.93
C ALA A 143 26.94 -1.57 12.56
N ASP A 144 27.24 -1.87 11.30
CA ASP A 144 28.60 -1.97 10.78
C ASP A 144 29.35 -0.65 10.87
N GLY A 145 28.68 0.47 10.57
CA GLY A 145 29.24 1.82 10.74
C GLY A 145 29.61 2.11 12.17
N ILE A 146 28.75 1.78 13.12
CA ILE A 146 29.03 1.93 14.57
C ILE A 146 30.20 1.03 15.01
N GLN A 147 30.25 -0.23 14.55
CA GLN A 147 31.35 -1.13 14.85
C GLN A 147 32.70 -0.61 14.31
N ASN A 148 32.70 -0.07 13.09
CA ASN A 148 33.89 0.50 12.49
C ASN A 148 34.35 1.75 13.22
N MET A 149 33.44 2.65 13.62
CA MET A 149 33.73 3.77 14.48
C MET A 149 34.35 3.31 15.81
N THR A 150 33.73 2.33 16.48
CA THR A 150 34.22 1.78 17.74
C THR A 150 35.62 1.18 17.59
N LYS A 151 35.88 0.46 16.49
CA LYS A 151 37.22 -0.08 16.19
C LYS A 151 38.24 1.02 15.95
N THR A 152 37.87 2.09 15.23
CA THR A 152 38.75 3.24 14.97
C THR A 152 39.06 3.99 16.28
N PHE A 153 38.09 4.14 17.16
CA PHE A 153 38.31 4.74 18.49
C PHE A 153 39.02 3.79 19.48
N ALA A 154 38.90 2.48 19.31
CA ALA A 154 39.59 1.48 20.15
C ALA A 154 41.00 1.10 19.65
N SER A 155 41.30 1.41 18.40
CA SER A 155 42.62 1.13 17.81
C SER A 155 43.59 2.25 18.09
N ASP A 156 44.86 1.92 18.18
CA ASP A 156 46.12 2.62 18.32
C ASP A 156 46.14 4.17 18.11
N ASP A 157 45.14 4.77 17.47
CA ASP A 157 45.08 6.21 17.21
C ASP A 157 44.86 7.02 18.50
N ILE A 158 44.11 6.50 19.49
CA ILE A 158 44.02 7.11 20.81
C ILE A 158 45.36 7.03 21.56
N HIS A 159 46.03 5.92 21.45
CA HIS A 159 47.37 5.72 22.04
C HIS A 159 48.39 6.64 21.36
N ASN A 160 48.30 6.85 20.06
CA ASN A 160 49.17 7.74 19.29
C ASN A 160 48.87 9.23 19.55
N LEU A 161 47.62 9.60 19.83
CA LEU A 161 47.25 10.97 20.19
C LEU A 161 47.66 11.32 21.62
N PHE A 162 47.52 10.40 22.54
CA PHE A 162 47.83 10.64 23.96
C PHE A 162 49.23 10.14 24.38
N GLY A 163 49.91 9.33 23.59
CA GLY A 163 51.28 8.86 23.83
C GLY A 163 52.26 10.02 24.02
N PRO A 164 52.36 10.99 23.10
CA PRO A 164 53.25 12.16 23.23
C PRO A 164 52.94 13.04 24.45
N LEU A 165 51.66 13.14 24.85
CA LEU A 165 51.28 13.85 26.09
C LEU A 165 51.74 13.08 27.32
N GLY A 166 51.64 11.78 27.36
CA GLY A 166 52.13 10.91 28.45
C GLY A 166 53.66 11.02 28.62
N ASP A 167 54.39 11.04 27.51
CA ASP A 167 55.86 11.20 27.52
C ASP A 167 56.28 12.60 27.90
N PHE A 168 55.54 13.64 27.50
CA PHE A 168 55.78 15.00 27.95
C PHE A 168 55.64 15.15 29.47
N PHE A 169 54.61 14.57 30.08
CA PHE A 169 54.41 14.59 31.53
C PHE A 169 55.42 13.75 32.31
N LYS A 170 55.98 12.67 31.70
CA LYS A 170 57.06 11.87 32.28
C LYS A 170 58.40 12.60 32.27
N SER A 171 58.68 13.36 31.21
CA SER A 171 59.97 14.07 31.06
C SER A 171 60.06 15.37 31.89
N HIS A 172 58.97 15.86 32.44
CA HIS A 172 58.95 17.10 33.26
C HIS A 172 58.58 16.86 34.73
N ARG A 173 58.89 15.64 35.23
CA ARG A 173 58.55 15.25 36.59
C ARG A 173 59.82 15.17 37.51
N ASP A 174 60.82 15.96 37.21
CA ASP A 174 62.01 16.17 38.10
C ASP A 174 62.02 17.62 38.63
#